data_635bee0fbf62dc7a43110eba6e445c9d
#
_entry.id   635bee0fbf62dc7a43110eba6e445c9d
#
_cell.length_a   1.000
_cell.length_b   1.000
_cell.length_c   1.000
_cell.angle_alpha   90.00
_cell.angle_beta   90.00
_cell.angle_gamma   90.00
#
_symmetry.space_group_name_H-M   'P 1'
#
loop_
_entity.id
_entity.type
_entity.pdbx_description
1 polymer ?
#
loop_
_entity_poly.entity_id
_entity_poly.type
_entity_poly.pdbx_seq_one_letter_code
_entity_poly.pdbx_strand_id
1 'polypeptide(L)'
;DESIFPQTLDVLLTRSEPFGIEIIRDNFSEYEFTGKEFGAMVQFPAANGEVRNYAAFAEKAHAVGATVTAVADLLSLALLKSPAEWGADIAVGSTQRLGCPMGFGGPSAGYMATRDAYKRQMPGRIIGVSVDRLGNKALRMSLQMREQHIKREKATSNICTATALMASMVGFYCIYNGKEGLQRAALNAHTAALSVKAALEAMGYVVRTKAVFDTIEVEAEASVIQD
;
A
#
# COMPACT_ATOMS: atom_id res chain seq x y z
N ASP A 1 -1.53 -8.59 -10.36
CA ASP A 1 -0.38 -9.47 -10.06
C ASP A 1 -0.83 -10.61 -9.15
N GLU A 2 -0.35 -11.84 -9.43
CA GLU A 2 -0.67 -13.04 -8.64
C GLU A 2 -0.14 -12.99 -7.20
N SER A 3 0.86 -12.15 -6.95
CA SER A 3 1.51 -12.00 -5.65
C SER A 3 0.83 -10.98 -4.72
N ILE A 4 -0.41 -10.63 -4.99
CA ILE A 4 -1.23 -9.82 -4.08
C ILE A 4 -1.70 -10.67 -2.89
N PHE A 5 -1.91 -10.05 -1.73
CA PHE A 5 -2.45 -10.77 -0.58
C PHE A 5 -3.84 -11.36 -0.87
N PRO A 6 -4.15 -12.59 -0.41
CA PRO A 6 -5.45 -13.23 -0.63
C PRO A 6 -6.61 -12.35 -0.17
N GLN A 7 -6.50 -11.71 0.99
CA GLN A 7 -7.52 -10.83 1.54
C GLN A 7 -7.79 -9.62 0.62
N THR A 8 -6.74 -9.09 0.00
CA THR A 8 -6.88 -7.99 -0.96
C THR A 8 -7.58 -8.46 -2.23
N LEU A 9 -7.25 -9.67 -2.70
CA LEU A 9 -7.91 -10.28 -3.85
C LEU A 9 -9.41 -10.50 -3.58
N ASP A 10 -9.77 -11.03 -2.41
CA ASP A 10 -11.17 -11.26 -2.03
C ASP A 10 -11.98 -9.96 -2.01
N VAL A 11 -11.38 -8.87 -1.51
CA VAL A 11 -11.99 -7.53 -1.54
C VAL A 11 -12.16 -7.04 -2.97
N LEU A 12 -11.17 -7.24 -3.83
CA LEU A 12 -11.26 -6.86 -5.25
C LEU A 12 -12.38 -7.62 -5.95
N LEU A 13 -12.48 -8.93 -5.78
CA LEU A 13 -13.53 -9.77 -6.37
C LEU A 13 -14.92 -9.31 -5.92
N THR A 14 -15.11 -9.12 -4.59
CA THR A 14 -16.36 -8.65 -4.04
C THR A 14 -16.77 -7.26 -4.56
N ARG A 15 -15.79 -6.37 -4.75
CA ARG A 15 -16.04 -5.00 -5.21
C ARG A 15 -16.21 -4.88 -6.70
N SER A 16 -15.60 -5.76 -7.49
CA SER A 16 -15.67 -5.75 -8.95
C SER A 16 -17.00 -6.30 -9.47
N GLU A 17 -17.56 -7.29 -8.79
CA GLU A 17 -18.78 -8.00 -9.21
C GLU A 17 -19.96 -7.07 -9.54
N PRO A 18 -20.37 -6.11 -8.67
CA PRO A 18 -21.50 -5.22 -8.96
C PRO A 18 -21.28 -4.30 -10.17
N PHE A 19 -20.03 -4.12 -10.59
CA PHE A 19 -19.67 -3.27 -11.72
C PHE A 19 -19.39 -4.06 -12.99
N GLY A 20 -19.47 -5.40 -12.95
CA GLY A 20 -19.13 -6.26 -14.07
C GLY A 20 -17.65 -6.16 -14.48
N ILE A 21 -16.77 -5.84 -13.54
CA ILE A 21 -15.32 -5.74 -13.78
C ILE A 21 -14.71 -7.12 -13.65
N GLU A 22 -14.03 -7.58 -14.67
CA GLU A 22 -13.26 -8.82 -14.66
C GLU A 22 -11.91 -8.60 -13.99
N ILE A 23 -11.56 -9.51 -13.08
CA ILE A 23 -10.25 -9.52 -12.40
C ILE A 23 -9.40 -10.64 -13.01
N ILE A 24 -8.33 -10.24 -13.68
CA ILE A 24 -7.33 -11.17 -14.22
C ILE A 24 -6.17 -11.26 -13.20
N ARG A 25 -5.85 -12.49 -12.78
CA ARG A 25 -4.72 -12.76 -11.90
C ARG A 25 -3.63 -13.45 -12.70
N ASP A 26 -2.48 -12.83 -12.80
CA ASP A 26 -1.38 -13.34 -13.62
C ASP A 26 -0.03 -12.86 -13.09
N ASN A 27 1.06 -13.43 -13.60
CA ASN A 27 2.42 -13.02 -13.28
C ASN A 27 2.76 -11.70 -13.97
N PHE A 28 3.14 -10.69 -13.19
CA PHE A 28 3.43 -9.35 -13.69
C PHE A 28 4.56 -9.31 -14.75
N SER A 29 5.52 -10.24 -14.67
CA SER A 29 6.67 -10.25 -15.59
C SER A 29 6.34 -10.84 -16.96
N GLU A 30 5.30 -11.68 -17.02
CA GLU A 30 4.89 -12.42 -18.22
C GLU A 30 3.61 -11.84 -18.85
N TYR A 31 2.86 -11.04 -18.08
CA TYR A 31 1.60 -10.47 -18.52
C TYR A 31 1.78 -9.52 -19.71
N GLU A 32 1.00 -9.77 -20.76
CA GLU A 32 0.93 -8.91 -21.94
C GLU A 32 -0.42 -8.19 -21.98
N PHE A 33 -0.37 -6.87 -21.91
CA PHE A 33 -1.57 -6.04 -21.95
C PHE A 33 -2.25 -6.09 -23.33
N THR A 34 -3.56 -6.24 -23.34
CA THR A 34 -4.38 -6.37 -24.56
C THR A 34 -4.99 -5.04 -25.01
N GLY A 35 -4.90 -4.00 -24.16
CA GLY A 35 -5.56 -2.71 -24.37
C GLY A 35 -7.02 -2.66 -23.89
N LYS A 36 -7.51 -3.71 -23.23
CA LYS A 36 -8.83 -3.76 -22.60
C LYS A 36 -8.77 -3.43 -21.10
N GLU A 37 -7.60 -3.52 -20.51
CA GLU A 37 -7.36 -3.26 -19.10
C GLU A 37 -7.38 -1.75 -18.86
N PHE A 38 -8.17 -1.31 -17.90
CA PHE A 38 -8.19 0.09 -17.45
C PHE A 38 -7.26 0.33 -16.26
N GLY A 39 -6.80 -0.73 -15.60
CA GLY A 39 -5.91 -0.63 -14.45
C GLY A 39 -5.24 -1.95 -14.10
N ALA A 40 -4.09 -1.84 -13.46
CA ALA A 40 -3.33 -2.94 -12.92
C ALA A 40 -3.02 -2.71 -11.44
N MET A 41 -2.94 -3.78 -10.65
CA MET A 41 -2.63 -3.70 -9.23
C MET A 41 -1.49 -4.65 -8.87
N VAL A 42 -0.54 -4.14 -8.09
CA VAL A 42 0.62 -4.90 -7.60
C VAL A 42 0.78 -4.74 -6.10
N GLN A 43 1.32 -5.76 -5.44
CA GLN A 43 1.68 -5.74 -4.01
C GLN A 43 3.15 -5.38 -3.85
N PHE A 44 3.49 -4.45 -2.94
CA PHE A 44 4.87 -3.98 -2.74
C PHE A 44 5.21 -3.79 -1.25
N PRO A 45 6.13 -4.59 -0.68
CA PRO A 45 6.67 -5.83 -1.22
C PRO A 45 5.59 -6.87 -1.56
N ALA A 46 5.90 -7.85 -2.40
CA ALA A 46 4.99 -8.92 -2.79
C ALA A 46 4.54 -9.77 -1.58
N ALA A 47 3.48 -10.56 -1.71
CA ALA A 47 2.93 -11.36 -0.60
C ALA A 47 3.94 -12.37 -0.01
N ASN A 48 4.89 -12.85 -0.82
CA ASN A 48 6.01 -13.68 -0.38
C ASN A 48 7.20 -12.88 0.20
N GLY A 49 7.03 -11.58 0.43
CA GLY A 49 8.05 -10.69 0.95
C GLY A 49 9.05 -10.16 -0.06
N GLU A 50 8.96 -10.56 -1.33
CA GLU A 50 9.94 -10.16 -2.34
C GLU A 50 9.78 -8.71 -2.79
N VAL A 51 10.89 -7.98 -2.78
CA VAL A 51 10.97 -6.63 -3.36
C VAL A 51 11.19 -6.76 -4.86
N ARG A 52 10.20 -6.38 -5.65
CA ARG A 52 10.19 -6.49 -7.11
C ARG A 52 10.34 -5.15 -7.78
N ASN A 53 10.91 -5.15 -9.00
CA ASN A 53 10.96 -3.96 -9.84
C ASN A 53 9.80 -3.97 -10.83
N TYR A 54 8.84 -3.09 -10.62
CA TYR A 54 7.64 -2.98 -11.46
C TYR A 54 7.74 -1.90 -12.54
N ALA A 55 8.91 -1.27 -12.76
CA ALA A 55 9.02 -0.15 -13.70
C ALA A 55 8.61 -0.53 -15.12
N ALA A 56 9.14 -1.63 -15.67
CA ALA A 56 8.79 -2.09 -17.01
C ALA A 56 7.32 -2.51 -17.13
N PHE A 57 6.75 -3.10 -16.07
CA PHE A 57 5.32 -3.43 -16.02
C PHE A 57 4.44 -2.16 -16.06
N ALA A 58 4.83 -1.13 -15.30
CA ALA A 58 4.13 0.14 -15.29
C ALA A 58 4.18 0.83 -16.68
N GLU A 59 5.33 0.80 -17.35
CA GLU A 59 5.47 1.32 -18.71
C GLU A 59 4.55 0.60 -19.71
N LYS A 60 4.48 -0.74 -19.65
CA LYS A 60 3.57 -1.55 -20.48
C LYS A 60 2.10 -1.20 -20.22
N ALA A 61 1.70 -1.07 -18.93
CA ALA A 61 0.35 -0.68 -18.56
C ALA A 61 -0.02 0.71 -19.11
N HIS A 62 0.87 1.68 -18.94
CA HIS A 62 0.67 3.04 -19.43
C HIS A 62 0.59 3.11 -20.96
N ALA A 63 1.33 2.26 -21.67
CA ALA A 63 1.31 2.22 -23.14
C ALA A 63 -0.09 1.88 -23.69
N VAL A 64 -0.91 1.17 -22.92
CA VAL A 64 -2.31 0.86 -23.27
C VAL A 64 -3.33 1.78 -22.55
N GLY A 65 -2.87 2.75 -21.79
CA GLY A 65 -3.74 3.68 -21.06
C GLY A 65 -4.26 3.16 -19.72
N ALA A 66 -3.76 2.03 -19.24
CA ALA A 66 -4.11 1.48 -17.93
C ALA A 66 -3.36 2.20 -16.79
N THR A 67 -4.05 2.43 -15.66
CA THR A 67 -3.44 2.98 -14.45
C THR A 67 -2.79 1.89 -13.61
N VAL A 68 -1.72 2.23 -12.87
CA VAL A 68 -1.04 1.28 -11.98
C VAL A 68 -1.25 1.66 -10.53
N THR A 69 -1.82 0.75 -9.75
CA THR A 69 -2.01 0.88 -8.30
C THR A 69 -1.05 -0.04 -7.55
N ALA A 70 -0.27 0.53 -6.64
CA ALA A 70 0.56 -0.21 -5.70
C ALA A 70 -0.15 -0.36 -4.34
N VAL A 71 -0.32 -1.59 -3.88
CA VAL A 71 -0.66 -1.88 -2.48
C VAL A 71 0.66 -1.97 -1.72
N ALA A 72 1.05 -0.90 -1.03
CA ALA A 72 2.41 -0.77 -0.51
C ALA A 72 2.45 -0.69 1.01
N ASP A 73 3.46 -1.35 1.59
CA ASP A 73 3.79 -1.21 3.01
C ASP A 73 4.55 0.10 3.26
N LEU A 74 3.98 1.00 4.07
CA LEU A 74 4.59 2.30 4.34
C LEU A 74 5.95 2.24 5.01
N LEU A 75 6.20 1.25 5.88
CA LEU A 75 7.49 1.15 6.56
C LEU A 75 8.59 0.77 5.57
N SER A 76 8.30 -0.06 4.58
CA SER A 76 9.25 -0.43 3.54
C SER A 76 9.71 0.79 2.72
N LEU A 77 8.83 1.76 2.52
CA LEU A 77 9.11 2.98 1.75
C LEU A 77 10.09 3.95 2.45
N ALA A 78 10.42 3.70 3.73
CA ALA A 78 11.49 4.44 4.39
C ALA A 78 12.89 4.05 3.85
N LEU A 79 13.03 2.89 3.21
CA LEU A 79 14.27 2.37 2.62
C LEU A 79 14.18 2.15 1.11
N LEU A 80 13.01 1.76 0.60
CA LEU A 80 12.79 1.42 -0.80
C LEU A 80 12.33 2.64 -1.61
N LYS A 81 12.49 2.58 -2.93
CA LYS A 81 11.91 3.57 -3.83
C LYS A 81 10.39 3.61 -3.69
N SER A 82 9.85 4.81 -3.67
CA SER A 82 8.40 5.00 -3.63
C SER A 82 7.71 4.47 -4.89
N PRO A 83 6.44 4.04 -4.80
CA PRO A 83 5.67 3.60 -5.95
C PRO A 83 5.66 4.60 -7.12
N ALA A 84 5.61 5.90 -6.83
CA ALA A 84 5.64 6.93 -7.86
C ALA A 84 6.95 6.96 -8.66
N GLU A 85 8.10 6.62 -8.03
CA GLU A 85 9.41 6.63 -8.70
C GLU A 85 9.58 5.51 -9.73
N TRP A 86 8.84 4.41 -9.59
CA TRP A 86 8.85 3.32 -10.57
C TRP A 86 7.57 3.27 -11.44
N GLY A 87 6.73 4.31 -11.37
CA GLY A 87 5.65 4.51 -12.34
C GLY A 87 4.24 4.27 -11.81
N ALA A 88 4.01 3.90 -10.54
CA ALA A 88 2.65 3.79 -10.04
C ALA A 88 1.92 5.14 -10.04
N ASP A 89 0.64 5.12 -10.33
CA ASP A 89 -0.24 6.28 -10.34
C ASP A 89 -0.92 6.48 -9.00
N ILE A 90 -1.19 5.37 -8.31
CA ILE A 90 -1.90 5.31 -7.04
C ILE A 90 -1.11 4.38 -6.10
N ALA A 91 -0.99 4.77 -4.84
CA ALA A 91 -0.48 3.92 -3.78
C ALA A 91 -1.50 3.87 -2.63
N VAL A 92 -1.80 2.67 -2.17
CA VAL A 92 -2.73 2.43 -1.06
C VAL A 92 -2.12 1.42 -0.09
N GLY A 93 -2.58 1.42 1.14
CA GLY A 93 -2.13 0.44 2.13
C GLY A 93 -2.58 0.77 3.54
N SER A 94 -2.08 -0.01 4.48
CA SER A 94 -2.32 0.18 5.91
C SER A 94 -1.29 1.11 6.53
N THR A 95 -1.72 1.91 7.50
CA THR A 95 -0.83 2.72 8.35
C THR A 95 -0.48 2.03 9.66
N GLN A 96 -0.92 0.81 9.88
CA GLN A 96 -0.78 0.11 11.17
C GLN A 96 0.65 0.06 11.68
N ARG A 97 1.62 -0.11 10.81
CA ARG A 97 3.06 -0.18 11.16
C ARG A 97 3.66 1.14 11.65
N LEU A 98 2.89 2.23 11.56
CA LEU A 98 3.30 3.56 12.01
C LEU A 98 2.60 3.92 13.33
N GLY A 99 2.82 3.09 14.36
CA GLY A 99 2.40 3.36 15.73
C GLY A 99 0.97 2.93 16.10
N CYS A 100 0.23 2.27 15.22
CA CYS A 100 -1.07 1.72 15.55
C CYS A 100 -0.93 0.31 16.15
N PRO A 101 -1.57 0.02 17.31
CA PRO A 101 -1.55 -1.32 17.88
C PRO A 101 -2.34 -2.30 17.00
N MET A 102 -2.00 -3.58 17.06
CA MET A 102 -2.74 -4.62 16.33
C MET A 102 -4.18 -4.78 16.83
N GLY A 103 -4.45 -4.56 18.14
CA GLY A 103 -5.77 -4.42 18.73
C GLY A 103 -6.72 -5.59 18.46
N PHE A 104 -6.21 -6.82 18.38
CA PHE A 104 -6.99 -8.01 18.02
C PHE A 104 -7.76 -7.87 16.68
N GLY A 105 -7.16 -7.23 15.70
CA GLY A 105 -7.76 -7.04 14.38
C GLY A 105 -8.26 -5.62 14.09
N GLY A 106 -7.92 -4.67 14.90
CA GLY A 106 -8.24 -3.27 14.63
C GLY A 106 -8.73 -2.48 15.84
N PRO A 107 -9.15 -1.23 15.65
CA PRO A 107 -9.21 -0.52 14.35
C PRO A 107 -7.84 -0.13 13.81
N SER A 108 -7.76 0.02 12.49
CA SER A 108 -6.58 0.55 11.80
C SER A 108 -6.99 1.64 10.79
N ALA A 109 -6.04 2.45 10.36
CA ALA A 109 -6.25 3.42 9.30
C ALA A 109 -5.51 2.99 8.04
N GLY A 110 -6.06 3.38 6.88
CA GLY A 110 -5.42 3.24 5.59
C GLY A 110 -4.82 4.56 5.11
N TYR A 111 -4.01 4.49 4.09
CA TYR A 111 -3.55 5.65 3.35
C TYR A 111 -3.86 5.51 1.86
N MET A 112 -3.95 6.62 1.19
CA MET A 112 -4.02 6.71 -0.26
C MET A 112 -3.20 7.91 -0.72
N ALA A 113 -2.34 7.68 -1.69
CA ALA A 113 -1.59 8.71 -2.41
C ALA A 113 -1.83 8.53 -3.90
N THR A 114 -1.86 9.64 -4.65
CA THR A 114 -2.08 9.61 -6.08
C THR A 114 -1.39 10.78 -6.77
N ARG A 115 -1.28 10.70 -8.10
CA ARG A 115 -0.80 11.81 -8.93
C ARG A 115 -1.81 12.96 -8.91
N ASP A 116 -1.34 14.17 -9.13
CA ASP A 116 -2.17 15.39 -9.13
C ASP A 116 -3.38 15.31 -10.10
N ALA A 117 -3.22 14.59 -11.20
CA ALA A 117 -4.29 14.34 -12.17
C ALA A 117 -5.55 13.70 -11.55
N TYR A 118 -5.38 12.85 -10.54
CA TYR A 118 -6.48 12.10 -9.91
C TYR A 118 -6.98 12.71 -8.59
N LYS A 119 -6.43 13.83 -8.13
CA LYS A 119 -6.78 14.45 -6.84
C LYS A 119 -8.27 14.70 -6.63
N ARG A 120 -9.02 14.94 -7.72
CA ARG A 120 -10.48 15.17 -7.65
C ARG A 120 -11.30 13.91 -7.50
N GLN A 121 -10.71 12.73 -7.73
CA GLN A 121 -11.34 11.43 -7.54
C GLN A 121 -10.96 10.79 -6.19
N MET A 122 -10.00 11.36 -5.47
CA MET A 122 -9.63 10.83 -4.15
C MET A 122 -10.81 10.86 -3.17
N PRO A 123 -11.04 9.78 -2.42
CA PRO A 123 -12.04 9.78 -1.36
C PRO A 123 -11.57 10.65 -0.17
N GLY A 124 -12.53 11.13 0.64
CA GLY A 124 -12.24 11.89 1.84
C GLY A 124 -12.04 13.38 1.61
N ARG A 125 -11.23 13.99 2.46
CA ARG A 125 -10.98 15.44 2.51
C ARG A 125 -9.50 15.73 2.34
N ILE A 126 -9.18 16.73 1.51
CA ILE A 126 -7.81 17.22 1.37
C ILE A 126 -7.74 18.60 1.99
N ILE A 127 -6.83 18.77 2.95
CA ILE A 127 -6.53 20.03 3.61
C ILE A 127 -5.35 20.68 2.90
N GLY A 128 -5.54 21.89 2.46
CA GLY A 128 -4.52 22.70 1.83
C GLY A 128 -3.97 23.78 2.76
N VAL A 129 -2.77 24.24 2.47
CA VAL A 129 -2.17 25.40 3.13
C VAL A 129 -2.60 26.67 2.39
N SER A 130 -3.11 27.64 3.13
CA SER A 130 -3.54 28.95 2.66
C SER A 130 -2.93 30.03 3.57
N VAL A 131 -3.42 31.24 3.46
CA VAL A 131 -3.10 32.35 4.36
C VAL A 131 -4.40 32.92 4.95
N ASP A 132 -4.33 33.38 6.18
CA ASP A 132 -5.39 34.14 6.81
C ASP A 132 -5.39 35.62 6.32
N ARG A 133 -6.33 36.42 6.82
CA ARG A 133 -6.42 37.84 6.44
C ARG A 133 -5.21 38.68 6.91
N LEU A 134 -4.37 38.15 7.82
CA LEU A 134 -3.17 38.80 8.32
C LEU A 134 -1.91 38.32 7.61
N GLY A 135 -2.04 37.41 6.64
CA GLY A 135 -0.92 36.81 5.91
C GLY A 135 -0.24 35.63 6.59
N ASN A 136 -0.74 35.15 7.72
CA ASN A 136 -0.18 33.99 8.40
C ASN A 136 -0.63 32.72 7.72
N LYS A 137 0.18 31.64 7.79
CA LYS A 137 -0.19 30.32 7.32
C LYS A 137 -1.45 29.82 8.01
N ALA A 138 -2.43 29.38 7.24
CA ALA A 138 -3.68 28.84 7.73
C ALA A 138 -4.03 27.56 6.96
N LEU A 139 -4.58 26.57 7.66
CA LEU A 139 -5.08 25.36 7.05
C LEU A 139 -6.55 25.55 6.65
N ARG A 140 -6.91 25.10 5.46
CA ARG A 140 -8.31 25.11 5.01
C ARG A 140 -8.63 23.85 4.23
N MET A 141 -9.91 23.47 4.23
CA MET A 141 -10.40 22.43 3.35
C MET A 141 -10.27 22.89 1.90
N SER A 142 -9.48 22.16 1.12
CA SER A 142 -9.22 22.45 -0.29
C SER A 142 -10.15 21.63 -1.19
N LEU A 143 -10.22 20.34 -0.98
CA LEU A 143 -11.09 19.43 -1.72
C LEU A 143 -11.87 18.54 -0.74
N GLN A 144 -13.14 18.32 -1.06
CA GLN A 144 -14.02 17.40 -0.32
C GLN A 144 -14.79 16.56 -1.32
N MET A 145 -14.58 15.25 -1.28
CA MET A 145 -15.45 14.31 -1.94
C MET A 145 -16.72 14.16 -1.10
N ARG A 146 -17.83 13.99 -1.79
CA ARG A 146 -19.14 14.00 -1.14
C ARG A 146 -19.38 12.67 -0.44
N GLU A 147 -19.54 12.75 0.85
CA GLU A 147 -19.76 11.63 1.76
C GLU A 147 -21.20 11.10 1.66
N GLN A 148 -21.41 9.87 2.11
CA GLN A 148 -22.67 9.15 1.98
C GLN A 148 -23.85 9.87 2.65
N HIS A 149 -23.66 10.51 3.79
CA HIS A 149 -24.71 11.24 4.50
C HIS A 149 -25.23 12.47 3.75
N ILE A 150 -24.47 12.98 2.77
CA ILE A 150 -24.84 14.11 1.91
C ILE A 150 -25.35 13.63 0.56
N LYS A 151 -24.62 12.73 -0.10
CA LYS A 151 -24.88 12.33 -1.48
C LYS A 151 -25.61 11.00 -1.63
N ARG A 152 -25.83 10.28 -0.52
CA ARG A 152 -26.53 8.99 -0.48
C ARG A 152 -25.94 8.02 -1.53
N GLU A 153 -26.78 7.54 -2.46
CA GLU A 153 -26.37 6.62 -3.54
C GLU A 153 -25.33 7.16 -4.51
N LYS A 154 -25.17 8.49 -4.55
CA LYS A 154 -24.16 9.17 -5.39
C LYS A 154 -22.85 9.44 -4.65
N ALA A 155 -22.67 8.89 -3.45
CA ALA A 155 -21.43 9.04 -2.70
C ALA A 155 -20.31 8.21 -3.34
N THR A 156 -19.11 8.77 -3.38
CA THR A 156 -17.93 8.11 -3.96
C THR A 156 -17.31 7.12 -2.96
N SER A 157 -17.48 7.34 -1.66
CA SER A 157 -16.92 6.49 -0.61
C SER A 157 -17.74 6.55 0.67
N ASN A 158 -17.52 5.57 1.55
CA ASN A 158 -18.07 5.50 2.90
C ASN A 158 -17.03 5.91 3.96
N ILE A 159 -16.01 6.68 3.60
CA ILE A 159 -15.01 7.17 4.54
C ILE A 159 -15.68 8.10 5.55
N CYS A 160 -15.47 7.78 6.84
CA CYS A 160 -16.03 8.49 7.96
C CYS A 160 -14.94 8.79 9.00
N THR A 161 -15.32 9.40 10.13
CA THR A 161 -14.42 9.76 11.22
C THR A 161 -13.99 8.58 12.11
N ALA A 162 -14.47 7.38 11.87
CA ALA A 162 -14.18 6.19 12.69
C ALA A 162 -12.67 5.93 12.88
N THR A 163 -11.85 6.21 11.88
CA THR A 163 -10.40 6.01 11.93
C THR A 163 -9.60 7.30 12.19
N ALA A 164 -10.25 8.41 12.54
CA ALA A 164 -9.59 9.70 12.72
C ALA A 164 -8.55 9.68 13.84
N LEU A 165 -8.85 8.97 14.94
CA LEU A 165 -7.89 8.80 16.04
C LEU A 165 -6.63 8.05 15.57
N MET A 166 -6.80 6.95 14.83
CA MET A 166 -5.67 6.18 14.30
C MET A 166 -4.83 7.02 13.33
N ALA A 167 -5.47 7.79 12.47
CA ALA A 167 -4.77 8.70 11.55
C ALA A 167 -3.96 9.77 12.33
N SER A 168 -4.51 10.31 13.42
CA SER A 168 -3.80 11.24 14.30
C SER A 168 -2.61 10.58 14.99
N MET A 169 -2.77 9.35 15.50
CA MET A 169 -1.68 8.58 16.11
C MET A 169 -0.52 8.36 15.12
N VAL A 170 -0.83 7.99 13.88
CA VAL A 170 0.16 7.86 12.81
C VAL A 170 0.91 9.17 12.57
N GLY A 171 0.18 10.29 12.50
CA GLY A 171 0.78 11.62 12.37
C GLY A 171 1.76 11.93 13.50
N PHE A 172 1.34 11.72 14.75
CA PHE A 172 2.21 11.92 15.92
C PHE A 172 3.40 10.97 15.94
N TYR A 173 3.20 9.70 15.57
CA TYR A 173 4.29 8.73 15.46
C TYR A 173 5.36 9.20 14.45
N CYS A 174 4.92 9.65 13.28
CA CYS A 174 5.82 10.15 12.25
C CYS A 174 6.56 11.41 12.68
N ILE A 175 5.88 12.36 13.35
CA ILE A 175 6.48 13.59 13.85
C ILE A 175 7.51 13.27 14.95
N TYR A 176 7.16 12.40 15.89
CA TYR A 176 8.03 12.01 17.02
C TYR A 176 9.31 11.32 16.56
N ASN A 177 9.19 10.37 15.62
CA ASN A 177 10.33 9.62 15.11
C ASN A 177 11.16 10.41 14.09
N GLY A 178 10.51 11.29 13.31
CA GLY A 178 11.13 11.97 12.19
C GLY A 178 11.65 11.01 11.12
N LYS A 179 12.31 11.56 10.11
CA LYS A 179 12.88 10.79 9.01
C LYS A 179 13.84 9.69 9.50
N GLU A 180 14.77 10.06 10.33
CA GLU A 180 15.83 9.16 10.83
C GLU A 180 15.27 8.04 11.70
N GLY A 181 14.27 8.33 12.53
CA GLY A 181 13.62 7.33 13.38
C GLY A 181 12.84 6.30 12.54
N LEU A 182 12.12 6.74 11.52
CA LEU A 182 11.41 5.85 10.60
C LEU A 182 12.39 4.97 9.81
N GLN A 183 13.48 5.55 9.29
CA GLN A 183 14.52 4.80 8.59
C GLN A 183 15.18 3.77 9.50
N ARG A 184 15.47 4.13 10.76
CA ARG A 184 16.04 3.21 11.75
C ARG A 184 15.08 2.06 12.06
N ALA A 185 13.79 2.33 12.24
CA ALA A 185 12.77 1.29 12.45
C ALA A 185 12.71 0.31 11.27
N ALA A 186 12.70 0.82 10.05
CA ALA A 186 12.72 0.02 8.83
C ALA A 186 14.01 -0.79 8.69
N LEU A 187 15.17 -0.19 8.98
CA LEU A 187 16.46 -0.87 8.93
C LEU A 187 16.55 -1.99 9.96
N ASN A 188 16.02 -1.78 11.17
CA ASN A 188 16.00 -2.81 12.20
C ASN A 188 15.15 -4.02 11.76
N ALA A 189 13.97 -3.79 11.18
CA ALA A 189 13.13 -4.86 10.64
C ALA A 189 13.85 -5.62 9.51
N HIS A 190 14.44 -4.88 8.57
CA HIS A 190 15.19 -5.44 7.46
C HIS A 190 16.39 -6.29 7.93
N THR A 191 17.21 -5.76 8.85
CA THR A 191 18.38 -6.47 9.38
C THR A 191 17.98 -7.74 10.14
N ALA A 192 16.89 -7.69 10.91
CA ALA A 192 16.37 -8.85 11.62
C ALA A 192 15.93 -9.95 10.61
N ALA A 193 15.20 -9.60 9.56
CA ALA A 193 14.79 -10.54 8.54
C ALA A 193 15.98 -11.17 7.80
N LEU A 194 16.99 -10.37 7.46
CA LEU A 194 18.23 -10.90 6.86
C LEU A 194 18.98 -11.84 7.79
N SER A 195 19.04 -11.54 9.08
CA SER A 195 19.68 -12.40 10.08
C SER A 195 18.97 -13.74 10.21
N VAL A 196 17.62 -13.72 10.24
CA VAL A 196 16.81 -14.94 10.27
C VAL A 196 16.99 -15.74 8.97
N LYS A 197 16.96 -15.07 7.81
CA LYS A 197 17.21 -15.72 6.52
C LYS A 197 18.55 -16.44 6.51
N ALA A 198 19.63 -15.76 6.89
CA ALA A 198 20.97 -16.36 6.94
C ALA A 198 21.07 -17.55 7.90
N ALA A 199 20.40 -17.46 9.07
CA ALA A 199 20.38 -18.57 10.02
C ALA A 199 19.63 -19.79 9.47
N LEU A 200 18.49 -19.60 8.83
CA LEU A 200 17.70 -20.67 8.22
C LEU A 200 18.43 -21.32 7.06
N GLU A 201 19.08 -20.56 6.19
CA GLU A 201 19.91 -21.07 5.10
C GLU A 201 21.10 -21.87 5.64
N ALA A 202 21.74 -21.41 6.73
CA ALA A 202 22.81 -22.16 7.40
C ALA A 202 22.34 -23.49 8.04
N MET A 203 21.07 -23.55 8.42
CA MET A 203 20.42 -24.79 8.93
C MET A 203 19.96 -25.73 7.79
N GLY A 204 20.10 -25.33 6.53
CA GLY A 204 19.73 -26.11 5.37
C GLY A 204 18.31 -25.90 4.85
N TYR A 205 17.57 -24.92 5.37
CA TYR A 205 16.26 -24.56 4.83
C TYR A 205 16.39 -23.78 3.52
N VAL A 206 15.42 -23.98 2.64
CA VAL A 206 15.32 -23.22 1.38
C VAL A 206 14.50 -21.96 1.61
N VAL A 207 15.12 -20.78 1.46
CA VAL A 207 14.44 -19.50 1.51
C VAL A 207 14.17 -19.04 0.08
N ARG A 208 12.89 -18.95 -0.30
CA ARG A 208 12.46 -18.60 -1.67
C ARG A 208 12.60 -17.14 -1.97
N THR A 209 12.40 -16.26 -0.98
CA THR A 209 12.49 -14.81 -1.15
C THR A 209 13.91 -14.39 -1.42
N LYS A 210 14.18 -13.82 -2.61
CA LYS A 210 15.52 -13.36 -3.02
C LYS A 210 15.82 -11.97 -2.48
N ALA A 211 15.03 -10.98 -2.90
CA ALA A 211 15.17 -9.58 -2.48
C ALA A 211 14.22 -9.30 -1.31
N VAL A 212 14.75 -9.32 -0.10
CA VAL A 212 13.99 -9.22 1.16
C VAL A 212 13.89 -7.77 1.62
N PHE A 213 12.72 -7.36 2.12
CA PHE A 213 12.63 -6.22 3.03
C PHE A 213 12.57 -6.71 4.48
N ASP A 214 11.48 -7.32 4.92
CA ASP A 214 11.30 -7.78 6.31
C ASP A 214 10.50 -9.10 6.40
N THR A 215 10.13 -9.65 5.29
CA THR A 215 9.34 -10.89 5.17
C THR A 215 10.08 -11.87 4.28
N ILE A 216 10.10 -13.14 4.69
CA ILE A 216 10.72 -14.24 3.94
C ILE A 216 9.73 -15.38 3.79
N GLU A 217 9.80 -16.07 2.67
CA GLU A 217 9.09 -17.32 2.40
C GLU A 217 10.08 -18.48 2.52
N VAL A 218 9.76 -19.46 3.36
CA VAL A 218 10.62 -20.60 3.67
C VAL A 218 9.91 -21.89 3.34
N GLU A 219 10.58 -22.81 2.69
CA GLU A 219 10.09 -24.19 2.53
C GLU A 219 10.25 -24.95 3.84
N ALA A 220 9.15 -25.47 4.36
CA ALA A 220 9.15 -26.31 5.55
C ALA A 220 8.15 -27.47 5.40
N GLU A 221 8.47 -28.62 5.98
CA GLU A 221 7.52 -29.73 6.08
C GLU A 221 6.41 -29.40 7.09
N ALA A 222 5.22 -29.95 6.87
CA ALA A 222 4.06 -29.69 7.73
C ALA A 222 4.31 -30.05 9.21
N SER A 223 5.15 -31.02 9.48
CA SER A 223 5.56 -31.42 10.83
C SER A 223 6.33 -30.35 11.59
N VAL A 224 7.07 -29.49 10.87
CA VAL A 224 7.86 -28.39 11.46
C VAL A 224 6.97 -27.19 11.80
N ILE A 225 5.81 -27.08 11.17
CA ILE A 225 4.89 -25.94 11.35
C ILE A 225 3.96 -26.15 12.56
N GLN A 226 3.83 -27.39 13.06
CA GLN A 226 2.90 -27.75 14.14
C GLN A 226 3.51 -27.67 15.54
N ASP A 227 4.82 -27.55 15.66
CA ASP A 227 5.57 -27.38 16.92
C ASP A 227 5.88 -25.89 17.18
#